data_53294f8d9e723a0fedc4d32e82ed768e
#
_entry.id   53294f8d9e723a0fedc4d32e82ed768e
#
_cell.length_a   1.000
_cell.length_b   1.000
_cell.length_c   1.000
_cell.angle_alpha   90.00
_cell.angle_beta   90.00
_cell.angle_gamma   90.00
#
_symmetry.space_group_name_H-M   'P 1'
#
loop_
_entity.id
_entity.type
_entity.pdbx_description
1 polymer ?
#
loop_
_entity_poly.entity_id
_entity_poly.type
_entity_poly.pdbx_seq_one_letter_code
_entity_poly.pdbx_strand_id
1 'polypeptide(L)'
;MKIFAKLTLVLLTLSLFSCEKEAAKYPFTVIVEAEDGTRVQNVTVTATAPVANPIPNFTGATDENGTVSFEYDQEAVLQVEATKGSNPPSFIGCNFVKLEADNNVTITVILLPYDPASSGC
;
A
#
# COMPACT_ATOMS: atom_id res chain seq x y z
N MET A 1 -37.52 34.77 27.02
CA MET A 1 -36.31 34.32 27.76
C MET A 1 -36.09 32.82 27.70
N LYS A 2 -37.13 31.98 27.82
CA LYS A 2 -36.94 30.51 27.72
C LYS A 2 -36.48 30.02 26.35
N ILE A 3 -36.74 30.77 25.28
CA ILE A 3 -36.36 30.42 23.90
C ILE A 3 -34.86 30.63 23.66
N PHE A 4 -34.25 31.65 24.28
CA PHE A 4 -32.81 31.93 24.14
C PHE A 4 -31.94 30.91 24.83
N ALA A 5 -32.37 30.36 25.97
CA ALA A 5 -31.64 29.32 26.69
C ALA A 5 -31.62 27.98 25.90
N LYS A 6 -32.71 27.64 25.22
CA LYS A 6 -32.78 26.45 24.37
C LYS A 6 -31.96 26.57 23.10
N LEU A 7 -31.90 27.76 22.51
CA LEU A 7 -31.12 28.02 21.31
C LEU A 7 -29.60 27.94 21.61
N THR A 8 -29.17 28.43 22.75
CA THR A 8 -27.79 28.37 23.21
C THR A 8 -27.36 26.93 23.46
N LEU A 9 -28.24 26.11 24.02
CA LEU A 9 -27.93 24.69 24.28
C LEU A 9 -27.79 23.89 22.97
N VAL A 10 -28.61 24.15 21.96
CA VAL A 10 -28.56 23.50 20.64
C VAL A 10 -27.26 23.89 19.92
N LEU A 11 -26.79 25.12 19.99
CA LEU A 11 -25.55 25.56 19.42
C LEU A 11 -24.33 24.89 20.08
N LEU A 12 -24.39 24.65 21.38
CA LEU A 12 -23.31 24.02 22.13
C LEU A 12 -23.17 22.52 21.76
N THR A 13 -24.29 21.83 21.52
CA THR A 13 -24.26 20.42 21.12
C THR A 13 -23.75 20.22 19.70
N LEU A 14 -23.99 21.15 18.78
CA LEU A 14 -23.48 21.08 17.41
C LEU A 14 -21.95 21.26 17.33
N SER A 15 -21.34 21.98 18.25
CA SER A 15 -19.88 22.15 18.26
C SER A 15 -19.10 20.91 18.71
N LEU A 16 -19.76 19.93 19.33
CA LEU A 16 -19.12 18.68 19.78
C LEU A 16 -18.93 17.66 18.67
N PHE A 17 -19.67 17.76 17.56
CA PHE A 17 -19.57 16.86 16.41
C PHE A 17 -18.49 17.23 15.41
N SER A 18 -17.88 18.42 15.52
CA SER A 18 -16.88 18.91 14.57
C SER A 18 -15.44 18.53 14.92
N CYS A 19 -15.22 17.77 16.00
CA CYS A 19 -13.88 17.45 16.51
C CYS A 19 -13.37 16.03 16.18
N GLU A 20 -14.13 15.21 15.47
CA GLU A 20 -13.67 13.89 15.03
C GLU A 20 -12.85 14.02 13.75
N LYS A 21 -11.54 13.84 13.85
CA LYS A 21 -10.66 13.71 12.70
C LYS A 21 -10.55 12.23 12.35
N GLU A 22 -10.87 11.88 11.11
CA GLU A 22 -10.58 10.55 10.60
C GLU A 22 -9.08 10.31 10.58
N ALA A 23 -8.65 9.10 10.92
CA ALA A 23 -7.25 8.71 10.82
C ALA A 23 -6.81 8.77 9.36
N ALA A 24 -5.59 9.26 9.12
CA ALA A 24 -5.01 9.28 7.78
C ALA A 24 -4.84 7.86 7.23
N LYS A 25 -5.05 7.70 5.94
CA LYS A 25 -4.84 6.44 5.22
C LYS A 25 -3.61 6.57 4.32
N TYR A 26 -2.93 5.46 4.14
CA TYR A 26 -1.69 5.38 3.36
C TYR A 26 -1.85 4.31 2.27
N PRO A 27 -2.63 4.62 1.22
CA PRO A 27 -2.83 3.68 0.11
C PRO A 27 -1.61 3.66 -0.81
N PHE A 28 -1.33 2.50 -1.39
CA PHE A 28 -0.31 2.38 -2.42
C PHE A 28 -0.69 1.31 -3.45
N THR A 29 -0.22 1.51 -4.67
CA THR A 29 -0.46 0.62 -5.80
C THR A 29 0.87 0.16 -6.36
N VAL A 30 0.99 -1.13 -6.61
CA VAL A 30 2.15 -1.76 -7.23
C VAL A 30 1.80 -2.16 -8.65
N ILE A 31 2.58 -1.69 -9.60
CA ILE A 31 2.51 -2.08 -11.00
C ILE A 31 3.64 -3.07 -11.24
N VAL A 32 3.35 -4.22 -11.85
CA VAL A 32 4.37 -5.20 -12.21
C VAL A 32 4.49 -5.28 -13.72
N GLU A 33 5.71 -5.07 -14.22
CA GLU A 33 6.03 -5.09 -15.63
C GLU A 33 7.18 -6.06 -15.92
N ALA A 34 7.15 -6.65 -17.12
CA ALA A 34 8.31 -7.34 -17.66
C ALA A 34 9.36 -6.33 -18.15
N GLU A 35 10.56 -6.78 -18.52
CA GLU A 35 11.64 -5.93 -19.01
C GLU A 35 11.25 -5.11 -20.25
N ASP A 36 10.33 -5.63 -21.07
CA ASP A 36 9.82 -4.94 -22.27
C ASP A 36 8.72 -3.91 -21.98
N GLY A 37 8.32 -3.73 -20.71
CA GLY A 37 7.26 -2.83 -20.30
C GLY A 37 5.87 -3.44 -20.32
N THR A 38 5.72 -4.71 -20.65
CA THR A 38 4.42 -5.40 -20.64
C THR A 38 3.96 -5.65 -19.21
N ARG A 39 2.69 -5.31 -18.92
CA ARG A 39 2.06 -5.58 -17.62
C ARG A 39 1.89 -7.08 -17.41
N VAL A 40 2.19 -7.56 -16.21
CA VAL A 40 2.18 -8.99 -15.91
C VAL A 40 1.12 -9.30 -14.85
N GLN A 41 0.20 -10.18 -15.20
CA GLN A 41 -0.87 -10.65 -14.34
C GLN A 41 -0.44 -11.87 -13.51
N ASN A 42 -1.12 -12.13 -12.39
CA ASN A 42 -0.87 -13.27 -11.49
C ASN A 42 0.55 -13.32 -10.91
N VAL A 43 1.09 -12.15 -10.62
CA VAL A 43 2.37 -12.01 -9.91
C VAL A 43 2.09 -11.86 -8.43
N THR A 44 2.74 -12.66 -7.61
CA THR A 44 2.66 -12.51 -6.15
C THR A 44 3.48 -11.31 -5.72
N VAL A 45 2.83 -10.36 -5.07
CA VAL A 45 3.47 -9.14 -4.55
C VAL A 45 3.39 -9.16 -3.04
N THR A 46 4.53 -8.97 -2.39
CA THR A 46 4.64 -8.90 -0.94
C THR A 46 5.30 -7.58 -0.56
N ALA A 47 4.65 -6.82 0.33
CA ALA A 47 5.17 -5.55 0.83
C ALA A 47 5.38 -5.67 2.34
N THR A 48 6.61 -5.47 2.79
CA THR A 48 7.01 -5.65 4.17
C THR A 48 7.94 -4.53 4.63
N ALA A 49 8.01 -4.31 5.94
CA ALA A 49 9.07 -3.46 6.49
C ALA A 49 10.44 -4.14 6.27
N PRO A 50 11.50 -3.40 5.90
CA PRO A 50 12.82 -3.97 5.61
C PRO A 50 13.60 -4.29 6.89
N VAL A 51 13.03 -5.16 7.75
CA VAL A 51 13.59 -5.59 9.03
C VAL A 51 13.41 -7.10 9.22
N ALA A 52 14.09 -7.69 10.20
CA ALA A 52 14.13 -9.14 10.40
C ALA A 52 12.76 -9.78 10.72
N ASN A 53 11.89 -9.07 11.45
CA ASN A 53 10.52 -9.52 11.74
C ASN A 53 9.55 -8.48 11.19
N PRO A 54 9.24 -8.53 9.88
CA PRO A 54 8.53 -7.44 9.24
C PRO A 54 7.07 -7.36 9.67
N ILE A 55 6.68 -6.22 10.17
CA ILE A 55 5.31 -5.79 10.37
C ILE A 55 5.24 -4.36 9.79
N PRO A 56 4.37 -4.05 8.84
CA PRO A 56 3.31 -4.89 8.27
C PRO A 56 3.81 -5.90 7.24
N ASN A 57 2.94 -6.85 6.91
CA ASN A 57 3.16 -7.81 5.82
C ASN A 57 1.90 -7.84 4.97
N PHE A 58 1.99 -7.30 3.76
CA PHE A 58 0.92 -7.30 2.77
C PHE A 58 1.25 -8.28 1.66
N THR A 59 0.31 -9.13 1.28
CA THR A 59 0.48 -10.08 0.17
C THR A 59 -0.74 -10.05 -0.72
N GLY A 60 -0.53 -10.02 -2.02
CA GLY A 60 -1.58 -10.04 -3.02
C GLY A 60 -1.04 -10.46 -4.37
N ALA A 61 -1.92 -10.60 -5.35
CA ALA A 61 -1.55 -10.95 -6.71
C ALA A 61 -2.03 -9.85 -7.68
N THR A 62 -1.25 -9.59 -8.72
CA THR A 62 -1.62 -8.63 -9.74
C THR A 62 -2.82 -9.10 -10.57
N ASP A 63 -3.67 -8.16 -10.94
CA ASP A 63 -4.84 -8.37 -11.79
C ASP A 63 -4.46 -8.40 -13.28
N GLU A 64 -5.48 -8.37 -14.15
CA GLU A 64 -5.29 -8.36 -15.60
C GLU A 64 -4.51 -7.14 -16.11
N ASN A 65 -4.50 -6.06 -15.36
CA ASN A 65 -3.76 -4.83 -15.68
C ASN A 65 -2.35 -4.83 -15.08
N GLY A 66 -1.94 -5.91 -14.42
CA GLY A 66 -0.64 -6.00 -13.78
C GLY A 66 -0.53 -5.13 -12.53
N THR A 67 -1.63 -4.85 -11.85
CA THR A 67 -1.65 -3.98 -10.67
C THR A 67 -2.21 -4.70 -9.44
N VAL A 68 -1.75 -4.31 -8.27
CA VAL A 68 -2.30 -4.69 -6.98
C VAL A 68 -2.19 -3.51 -6.02
N SER A 69 -3.22 -3.30 -5.22
CA SER A 69 -3.31 -2.17 -4.29
C SER A 69 -3.44 -2.64 -2.86
N PHE A 70 -2.84 -1.87 -1.97
CA PHE A 70 -2.89 -2.09 -0.52
C PHE A 70 -3.14 -0.76 0.19
N GLU A 71 -3.52 -0.83 1.45
CA GLU A 71 -3.72 0.33 2.30
C GLU A 71 -3.14 0.06 3.69
N TYR A 72 -2.38 1.02 4.21
CA TYR A 72 -1.82 0.97 5.53
C TYR A 72 -2.34 2.14 6.37
N ASP A 73 -2.13 2.12 7.66
CA ASP A 73 -2.67 3.11 8.60
C ASP A 73 -1.60 4.02 9.20
N GLN A 74 -0.37 3.91 8.77
CA GLN A 74 0.73 4.76 9.25
C GLN A 74 1.77 5.01 8.17
N GLU A 75 2.56 6.06 8.38
CA GLU A 75 3.71 6.36 7.53
C GLU A 75 4.75 5.25 7.64
N ALA A 76 5.26 4.81 6.51
CA ALA A 76 6.28 3.77 6.44
C ALA A 76 7.02 3.78 5.11
N VAL A 77 8.21 3.19 5.09
CA VAL A 77 8.91 2.77 3.87
C VAL A 77 8.87 1.25 3.83
N LEU A 78 8.31 0.70 2.76
CA LEU A 78 8.14 -0.74 2.61
C LEU A 78 9.01 -1.26 1.47
N GLN A 79 9.54 -2.46 1.67
CA GLN A 79 10.19 -3.25 0.63
C GLN A 79 9.12 -4.03 -0.12
N VAL A 80 9.09 -3.91 -1.43
CA VAL A 80 8.11 -4.58 -2.29
C VAL A 80 8.82 -5.60 -3.16
N GLU A 81 8.46 -6.87 -2.98
CA GLU A 81 8.99 -7.98 -3.76
C GLU A 81 7.88 -8.58 -4.62
N ALA A 82 8.17 -8.81 -5.89
CA ALA A 82 7.28 -9.46 -6.83
C ALA A 82 7.91 -10.76 -7.31
N THR A 83 7.15 -11.87 -7.27
CA THR A 83 7.61 -13.18 -7.73
C THR A 83 6.58 -13.83 -8.64
N LYS A 84 7.05 -14.48 -9.69
CA LYS A 84 6.23 -15.29 -10.59
C LYS A 84 6.85 -16.68 -10.75
N GLY A 85 5.99 -17.70 -10.61
CA GLY A 85 6.43 -19.08 -10.57
C GLY A 85 6.63 -19.58 -9.15
N SER A 86 6.93 -20.85 -8.96
CA SER A 86 7.04 -21.45 -7.62
C SER A 86 8.24 -22.39 -7.50
N ASN A 87 9.00 -22.24 -6.41
CA ASN A 87 10.01 -23.10 -5.83
C ASN A 87 11.06 -23.69 -6.81
N PRO A 88 11.97 -22.91 -7.38
CA PRO A 88 12.14 -21.46 -7.23
C PRO A 88 11.24 -20.67 -8.17
N PRO A 89 11.01 -19.38 -7.94
CA PRO A 89 10.27 -18.55 -8.90
C PRO A 89 11.04 -18.43 -10.21
N SER A 90 10.31 -18.26 -11.32
CA SER A 90 10.92 -18.04 -12.65
C SER A 90 11.38 -16.60 -12.82
N PHE A 91 10.70 -15.67 -12.20
CA PHE A 91 10.98 -14.23 -12.26
C PHE A 91 10.85 -13.60 -10.88
N ILE A 92 11.65 -12.59 -10.63
CA ILE A 92 11.66 -11.85 -9.38
C ILE A 92 11.95 -10.37 -9.65
N GLY A 93 11.35 -9.49 -8.85
CA GLY A 93 11.63 -8.06 -8.88
C GLY A 93 11.50 -7.45 -7.50
N CYS A 94 12.12 -6.30 -7.31
CA CYS A 94 12.10 -5.60 -6.04
C CYS A 94 12.09 -4.09 -6.25
N ASN A 95 11.40 -3.39 -5.35
CA ASN A 95 11.44 -1.94 -5.25
C ASN A 95 11.05 -1.54 -3.82
N PHE A 96 11.14 -0.26 -3.53
CA PHE A 96 10.74 0.33 -2.26
C PHE A 96 9.66 1.36 -2.49
N VAL A 97 8.73 1.49 -1.55
CA VAL A 97 7.68 2.49 -1.57
C VAL A 97 7.69 3.28 -0.27
N LYS A 98 7.65 4.61 -0.40
CA LYS A 98 7.43 5.51 0.73
C LYS A 98 5.97 5.93 0.73
N LEU A 99 5.26 5.56 1.79
CA LEU A 99 3.84 5.85 1.93
C LEU A 99 3.61 7.32 2.30
N GLU A 100 2.53 7.88 1.79
CA GLU A 100 2.12 9.27 2.03
C GLU A 100 0.68 9.33 2.54
N ALA A 101 0.40 10.20 3.49
CA ALA A 101 -0.92 10.37 4.05
C ALA A 101 -1.92 10.83 3.00
N ASP A 102 -3.05 10.12 2.89
CA ASP A 102 -4.18 10.44 2.01
C ASP A 102 -3.81 10.64 0.54
N ASN A 103 -2.70 10.03 0.11
CA ASN A 103 -2.22 10.08 -1.26
C ASN A 103 -1.82 8.68 -1.73
N ASN A 104 -2.44 8.21 -2.82
CA ASN A 104 -2.12 6.91 -3.40
C ASN A 104 -0.77 6.97 -4.10
N VAL A 105 0.24 6.36 -3.50
CA VAL A 105 1.59 6.26 -4.09
C VAL A 105 1.63 5.05 -5.01
N THR A 106 2.12 5.24 -6.23
CA THR A 106 2.25 4.16 -7.21
C THR A 106 3.72 3.90 -7.50
N ILE A 107 4.13 2.63 -7.44
CA ILE A 107 5.47 2.18 -7.81
C ILE A 107 5.40 1.09 -8.87
N THR A 108 6.46 0.96 -9.64
CA THR A 108 6.63 -0.10 -10.63
C THR A 108 7.73 -1.05 -10.21
N VAL A 109 7.45 -2.34 -10.25
CA VAL A 109 8.42 -3.41 -10.05
C VAL A 109 8.64 -4.11 -11.38
N ILE A 110 9.90 -4.21 -11.81
CA ILE A 110 10.26 -4.89 -13.04
C ILE A 110 10.70 -6.31 -12.71
N LEU A 111 10.09 -7.29 -13.37
CA LEU A 111 10.44 -8.69 -13.22
C LEU A 111 11.66 -9.02 -14.08
N LEU A 112 12.66 -9.61 -13.44
CA LEU A 112 13.87 -10.13 -14.08
C LEU A 112 13.89 -11.65 -13.94
N PRO A 113 14.59 -12.38 -14.85
CA PRO A 113 14.79 -13.81 -14.67
C PRO A 113 15.42 -14.10 -13.31
N TYR A 114 14.90 -15.12 -12.63
CA TYR A 114 15.42 -15.51 -11.33
C TYR A 114 16.86 -16.00 -11.42
N ASP A 115 17.72 -15.46 -10.57
CA ASP A 115 19.10 -15.87 -10.43
C ASP A 115 19.35 -16.22 -8.96
N PRO A 116 19.69 -17.48 -8.63
CA PRO A 116 19.95 -17.89 -7.24
C PRO A 116 21.14 -17.18 -6.60
N ALA A 117 22.03 -16.60 -7.40
CA ALA A 117 23.16 -15.81 -6.91
C ALA A 117 22.75 -14.36 -6.57
N SER A 118 21.54 -13.92 -6.96
CA SER A 118 20.99 -12.59 -6.70
C SER A 118 19.81 -12.70 -5.74
N SER A 119 19.80 -11.91 -4.69
CA SER A 119 18.76 -11.97 -3.66
C SER A 119 17.49 -11.14 -3.98
N GLY A 120 17.36 -10.59 -5.17
CA GLY A 120 16.22 -9.76 -5.56
C GLY A 120 16.24 -8.35 -4.96
N CYS A 121 16.22 -8.25 -3.67
CA CYS A 121 16.41 -7.01 -2.94
C CYS A 121 17.78 -7.05 -2.23
#